data_d57ad2ebc40146371116cde52fa0df55
#
_entry.id   d57ad2ebc40146371116cde52fa0df55
#
_cell.length_a   1.000
_cell.length_b   1.000
_cell.length_c   1.000
_cell.angle_alpha   90.00
_cell.angle_beta   90.00
_cell.angle_gamma   90.00
#
_symmetry.space_group_name_H-M   'P 1'
#
loop_
_entity.id
_entity.type
_entity.pdbx_description
1 polymer ?
#
loop_
_entity_poly.entity_id
_entity_poly.type
_entity_poly.pdbx_seq_one_letter_code
_entity_poly.pdbx_strand_id
1 'polypeptide(L)'
;MQELRSTEILDKEIEADARRKAEAILKKADEECVQIMESVKTKLDFSRSEKEEFYKTRLAAIEKDITASIPLEKQRFKVAFVQERLMQAVNQYLAGLEQAEKLELVTKDFDFNSCKDKELVAFVYGFDITGAKAFLEKKLASVQGAKLIGCNKTEFGKEIVEDEIGLEINEGIILETKDNAFRVRMTMTEVFSRLLDKNRAELADALLGGAE
;
A
#
# COMPACT_ATOMS: atom_id res chain seq x y z
N MET A 1 -26.42 91.76 -51.29
CA MET A 1 -25.76 90.61 -52.05
C MET A 1 -24.33 90.24 -51.61
N GLN A 2 -23.56 91.11 -50.95
CA GLN A 2 -22.22 90.77 -50.43
C GLN A 2 -22.27 89.97 -49.14
N GLU A 3 -23.21 90.13 -48.24
CA GLU A 3 -23.32 89.36 -46.96
C GLU A 3 -23.72 87.95 -47.18
N LEU A 4 -24.58 87.60 -48.15
CA LEU A 4 -24.94 86.21 -48.49
C LEU A 4 -23.76 85.39 -49.05
N ARG A 5 -22.83 86.03 -49.79
CA ARG A 5 -21.60 85.35 -50.28
C ARG A 5 -20.60 85.11 -49.16
N SER A 6 -20.56 85.93 -48.15
CA SER A 6 -19.67 85.76 -46.98
C SER A 6 -20.11 84.64 -46.11
N THR A 7 -21.42 84.46 -45.88
CA THR A 7 -21.95 83.33 -45.12
C THR A 7 -21.78 81.99 -45.83
N GLU A 8 -21.98 81.95 -47.16
CA GLU A 8 -21.73 80.74 -47.96
C GLU A 8 -20.26 80.28 -47.96
N ILE A 9 -19.31 81.24 -47.93
CA ILE A 9 -17.88 80.92 -47.85
C ILE A 9 -17.51 80.37 -46.45
N LEU A 10 -18.09 81.05 -45.41
CA LEU A 10 -17.88 80.62 -44.02
C LEU A 10 -18.44 79.19 -43.76
N ASP A 11 -19.62 78.88 -44.28
CA ASP A 11 -20.27 77.61 -44.19
C ASP A 11 -19.39 76.49 -44.86
N LYS A 12 -18.87 76.78 -46.06
CA LYS A 12 -17.94 75.85 -46.76
C LYS A 12 -16.66 75.63 -45.99
N GLU A 13 -16.13 76.64 -45.33
CA GLU A 13 -14.92 76.61 -44.54
C GLU A 13 -15.12 75.77 -43.26
N ILE A 14 -16.28 75.97 -42.58
CA ILE A 14 -16.72 75.20 -41.42
C ILE A 14 -16.88 73.70 -41.83
N GLU A 15 -17.54 73.42 -42.96
CA GLU A 15 -17.77 72.10 -43.46
C GLU A 15 -16.45 71.42 -43.84
N ALA A 16 -15.53 72.14 -44.49
CA ALA A 16 -14.20 71.62 -44.83
C ALA A 16 -13.32 71.30 -43.57
N ASP A 17 -13.46 72.16 -42.53
CA ASP A 17 -12.75 71.93 -41.27
C ASP A 17 -13.35 70.76 -40.47
N ALA A 18 -14.66 70.63 -40.47
CA ALA A 18 -15.38 69.51 -39.86
C ALA A 18 -15.00 68.17 -40.54
N ARG A 19 -14.94 68.17 -41.88
CA ARG A 19 -14.46 66.98 -42.66
C ARG A 19 -13.04 66.63 -42.34
N ARG A 20 -12.11 67.57 -42.29
CA ARG A 20 -10.71 67.33 -41.93
C ARG A 20 -10.57 66.73 -40.51
N LYS A 21 -11.32 67.30 -39.57
CA LYS A 21 -11.36 66.77 -38.17
C LYS A 21 -11.92 65.37 -38.11
N ALA A 22 -13.00 65.08 -38.84
CA ALA A 22 -13.56 63.74 -38.92
C ALA A 22 -12.59 62.74 -39.54
N GLU A 23 -11.92 63.10 -40.64
CA GLU A 23 -10.88 62.22 -41.27
C GLU A 23 -9.72 61.98 -40.30
N ALA A 24 -9.27 63.01 -39.56
CA ALA A 24 -8.19 62.85 -38.58
C ALA A 24 -8.57 61.92 -37.43
N ILE A 25 -9.82 62.03 -36.96
CA ILE A 25 -10.35 61.13 -35.90
C ILE A 25 -10.43 59.69 -36.42
N LEU A 26 -10.95 59.46 -37.63
CA LEU A 26 -11.05 58.16 -38.24
C LEU A 26 -9.65 57.51 -38.43
N LYS A 27 -8.72 58.32 -38.99
CA LYS A 27 -7.35 57.85 -39.16
C LYS A 27 -6.68 57.45 -37.83
N LYS A 28 -6.89 58.25 -36.78
CA LYS A 28 -6.37 57.97 -35.46
C LYS A 28 -7.00 56.69 -34.87
N ALA A 29 -8.32 56.49 -35.05
CA ALA A 29 -9.00 55.30 -34.63
C ALA A 29 -8.49 54.05 -35.36
N ASP A 30 -8.23 54.14 -36.67
CA ASP A 30 -7.66 53.04 -37.44
C ASP A 30 -6.24 52.68 -36.96
N GLU A 31 -5.40 53.69 -36.70
CA GLU A 31 -4.06 53.49 -36.14
C GLU A 31 -4.12 52.82 -34.75
N GLU A 32 -5.04 53.27 -33.87
CA GLU A 32 -5.23 52.65 -32.55
C GLU A 32 -5.75 51.19 -32.67
N CYS A 33 -6.64 50.89 -33.61
CA CYS A 33 -7.11 49.54 -33.88
C CYS A 33 -5.95 48.60 -34.32
N VAL A 34 -5.09 49.06 -35.20
CA VAL A 34 -3.92 48.30 -35.65
C VAL A 34 -2.98 48.01 -34.46
N GLN A 35 -2.70 49.05 -33.63
CA GLN A 35 -1.86 48.85 -32.43
C GLN A 35 -2.47 47.84 -31.42
N ILE A 36 -3.78 47.92 -31.23
CA ILE A 36 -4.48 46.95 -30.35
C ILE A 36 -4.36 45.55 -30.92
N MET A 37 -4.62 45.35 -32.20
CA MET A 37 -4.51 44.04 -32.86
C MET A 37 -3.07 43.44 -32.78
N GLU A 38 -2.07 44.24 -32.97
CA GLU A 38 -0.68 43.85 -32.82
C GLU A 38 -0.32 43.50 -31.38
N SER A 39 -0.81 44.31 -30.42
CA SER A 39 -0.60 44.00 -28.98
C SER A 39 -1.30 42.73 -28.51
N VAL A 40 -2.49 42.45 -29.03
CA VAL A 40 -3.22 41.22 -28.76
C VAL A 40 -2.46 40.01 -29.34
N LYS A 41 -1.96 40.13 -30.57
CA LYS A 41 -1.19 39.05 -31.22
C LYS A 41 0.09 38.73 -30.44
N THR A 42 0.86 39.74 -30.06
CA THR A 42 2.08 39.53 -29.25
C THR A 42 1.79 38.91 -27.90
N LYS A 43 0.72 39.34 -27.19
CA LYS A 43 0.30 38.75 -25.92
C LYS A 43 -0.16 37.31 -26.09
N LEU A 44 -0.85 36.97 -27.16
CA LEU A 44 -1.29 35.61 -27.49
C LEU A 44 -0.10 34.70 -27.76
N ASP A 45 0.86 35.14 -28.58
CA ASP A 45 2.05 34.37 -28.89
C ASP A 45 2.92 34.13 -27.64
N PHE A 46 3.05 35.15 -26.78
CA PHE A 46 3.74 35.02 -25.49
C PHE A 46 3.05 34.03 -24.57
N SER A 47 1.74 34.18 -24.37
CA SER A 47 0.98 33.27 -23.49
C SER A 47 0.96 31.84 -24.01
N ARG A 48 0.97 31.66 -25.32
CA ARG A 48 1.06 30.33 -25.93
C ARG A 48 2.42 29.70 -25.67
N SER A 49 3.51 30.44 -25.93
CA SER A 49 4.88 29.99 -25.68
C SER A 49 5.09 29.61 -24.19
N GLU A 50 4.64 30.47 -23.28
CA GLU A 50 4.71 30.22 -21.84
C GLU A 50 3.98 28.93 -21.42
N LYS A 51 2.78 28.72 -21.94
CA LYS A 51 2.02 27.50 -21.67
C LYS A 51 2.66 26.26 -22.30
N GLU A 52 3.15 26.35 -23.51
CA GLU A 52 3.85 25.24 -24.16
C GLU A 52 5.09 24.82 -23.37
N GLU A 53 5.88 25.76 -22.89
CA GLU A 53 7.06 25.49 -22.05
C GLU A 53 6.66 24.89 -20.68
N PHE A 54 5.63 25.45 -20.05
CA PHE A 54 5.10 24.92 -18.80
C PHE A 54 4.66 23.45 -18.94
N TYR A 55 3.86 23.14 -19.96
CA TYR A 55 3.40 21.76 -20.17
C TYR A 55 4.54 20.81 -20.56
N LYS A 56 5.49 21.28 -21.36
CA LYS A 56 6.69 20.49 -21.73
C LYS A 56 7.50 20.12 -20.49
N THR A 57 7.73 21.09 -19.61
CA THR A 57 8.46 20.86 -18.34
C THR A 57 7.70 19.91 -17.44
N ARG A 58 6.38 20.08 -17.34
CA ARG A 58 5.53 19.20 -16.52
C ARG A 58 5.48 17.77 -17.04
N LEU A 59 5.40 17.57 -18.36
CA LEU A 59 5.46 16.25 -18.98
C LEU A 59 6.80 15.57 -18.71
N ALA A 60 7.91 16.27 -18.89
CA ALA A 60 9.23 15.73 -18.60
C ALA A 60 9.41 15.33 -17.13
N ALA A 61 8.85 16.10 -16.20
CA ALA A 61 8.84 15.76 -14.79
C ALA A 61 8.03 14.48 -14.52
N ILE A 62 6.82 14.38 -15.06
CA ILE A 62 5.96 13.20 -14.92
C ILE A 62 6.62 11.95 -15.52
N GLU A 63 7.21 12.06 -16.71
CA GLU A 63 7.92 10.95 -17.35
C GLU A 63 9.10 10.46 -16.49
N LYS A 64 9.85 11.40 -15.90
CA LYS A 64 10.95 11.09 -14.99
C LYS A 64 10.45 10.37 -13.73
N ASP A 65 9.36 10.86 -13.11
CA ASP A 65 8.79 10.26 -11.91
C ASP A 65 8.25 8.85 -12.20
N ILE A 66 7.54 8.65 -13.31
CA ILE A 66 7.06 7.34 -13.72
C ILE A 66 8.23 6.38 -13.96
N THR A 67 9.25 6.82 -14.70
CA THR A 67 10.42 5.99 -15.00
C THR A 67 11.17 5.60 -13.73
N ALA A 68 11.25 6.48 -12.75
CA ALA A 68 11.88 6.20 -11.45
C ALA A 68 11.03 5.27 -10.57
N SER A 69 9.69 5.33 -10.65
CA SER A 69 8.79 4.52 -9.82
C SER A 69 8.61 3.08 -10.34
N ILE A 70 8.67 2.85 -11.65
CA ILE A 70 8.47 1.53 -12.27
C ILE A 70 9.35 0.42 -11.65
N PRO A 71 10.67 0.60 -11.44
CA PRO A 71 11.50 -0.44 -10.84
C PRO A 71 11.05 -0.80 -9.42
N LEU A 72 10.66 0.19 -8.63
CA LEU A 72 10.19 -0.01 -7.26
C LEU A 72 8.85 -0.76 -7.23
N GLU A 73 7.91 -0.39 -8.07
CA GLU A 73 6.62 -1.07 -8.18
C GLU A 73 6.79 -2.52 -8.68
N LYS A 74 7.68 -2.75 -9.63
CA LYS A 74 8.03 -4.09 -10.09
C LYS A 74 8.61 -4.94 -8.96
N GLN A 75 9.49 -4.37 -8.13
CA GLN A 75 10.05 -5.04 -6.97
C GLN A 75 8.97 -5.37 -5.93
N ARG A 76 8.11 -4.42 -5.60
CA ARG A 76 6.98 -4.63 -4.68
C ARG A 76 6.05 -5.73 -5.16
N PHE A 77 5.71 -5.72 -6.45
CA PHE A 77 4.87 -6.76 -7.04
C PHE A 77 5.54 -8.15 -6.96
N LYS A 78 6.84 -8.25 -7.27
CA LYS A 78 7.59 -9.51 -7.14
C LYS A 78 7.55 -10.03 -5.70
N VAL A 79 7.83 -9.16 -4.72
CA VAL A 79 7.81 -9.55 -3.30
C VAL A 79 6.42 -10.01 -2.85
N ALA A 80 5.38 -9.27 -3.20
CA ALA A 80 4.00 -9.63 -2.88
C ALA A 80 3.60 -10.96 -3.52
N PHE A 81 3.94 -11.18 -4.78
CA PHE A 81 3.68 -12.43 -5.48
C PHE A 81 4.39 -13.63 -4.83
N VAL A 82 5.67 -13.49 -4.49
CA VAL A 82 6.43 -14.54 -3.80
C VAL A 82 5.79 -14.85 -2.44
N GLN A 83 5.43 -13.82 -1.68
CA GLN A 83 4.76 -13.98 -0.40
C GLN A 83 3.44 -14.75 -0.54
N GLU A 84 2.59 -14.34 -1.46
CA GLU A 84 1.30 -14.99 -1.71
C GLU A 84 1.48 -16.47 -2.09
N ARG A 85 2.42 -16.79 -3.00
CA ARG A 85 2.70 -18.17 -3.41
C ARG A 85 3.27 -19.02 -2.27
N LEU A 86 4.14 -18.46 -1.45
CA LEU A 86 4.64 -19.14 -0.25
C LEU A 86 3.50 -19.47 0.71
N MET A 87 2.62 -18.51 0.98
CA MET A 87 1.50 -18.73 1.90
C MET A 87 0.50 -19.74 1.35
N GLN A 88 0.20 -19.71 0.05
CA GLN A 88 -0.63 -20.73 -0.60
C GLN A 88 -0.05 -22.14 -0.42
N ALA A 89 1.27 -22.30 -0.66
CA ALA A 89 1.95 -23.58 -0.50
C ALA A 89 1.93 -24.06 0.96
N VAL A 90 2.18 -23.18 1.92
CA VAL A 90 2.13 -23.48 3.36
C VAL A 90 0.72 -23.89 3.79
N ASN A 91 -0.31 -23.14 3.39
CA ASN A 91 -1.70 -23.47 3.71
C ASN A 91 -2.11 -24.83 3.11
N GLN A 92 -1.68 -25.10 1.89
CA GLN A 92 -1.93 -26.37 1.21
C GLN A 92 -1.23 -27.56 1.91
N TYR A 93 0.00 -27.36 2.35
CA TYR A 93 0.74 -28.33 3.15
C TYR A 93 0.04 -28.60 4.49
N LEU A 94 -0.35 -27.55 5.22
CA LEU A 94 -1.04 -27.68 6.51
C LEU A 94 -2.41 -28.35 6.38
N ALA A 95 -3.14 -28.09 5.30
CA ALA A 95 -4.42 -28.75 5.05
C ALA A 95 -4.28 -30.25 4.81
N GLY A 96 -3.12 -30.70 4.31
CA GLY A 96 -2.84 -32.12 4.09
C GLY A 96 -2.33 -32.89 5.31
N LEU A 97 -1.96 -32.19 6.41
CA LEU A 97 -1.45 -32.85 7.63
C LEU A 97 -2.57 -33.38 8.53
N GLU A 98 -2.33 -34.54 9.13
CA GLU A 98 -3.18 -35.06 10.18
C GLU A 98 -3.00 -34.28 11.50
N GLN A 99 -4.01 -34.34 12.39
CA GLN A 99 -3.99 -33.62 13.66
C GLN A 99 -2.80 -33.98 14.55
N ALA A 100 -2.38 -35.24 14.55
CA ALA A 100 -1.21 -35.69 15.29
C ALA A 100 0.10 -35.07 14.77
N GLU A 101 0.25 -34.98 13.46
CA GLU A 101 1.41 -34.37 12.82
C GLU A 101 1.48 -32.85 13.09
N LYS A 102 0.34 -32.19 13.05
CA LYS A 102 0.24 -30.76 13.40
C LYS A 102 0.60 -30.50 14.87
N LEU A 103 0.16 -31.37 15.81
CA LEU A 103 0.54 -31.29 17.22
C LEU A 103 2.04 -31.49 17.41
N GLU A 104 2.66 -32.42 16.69
CA GLU A 104 4.11 -32.60 16.72
C GLU A 104 4.85 -31.38 16.16
N LEU A 105 4.34 -30.81 15.07
CA LEU A 105 4.93 -29.63 14.43
C LEU A 105 4.92 -28.43 15.38
N VAL A 106 3.78 -28.15 16.00
CA VAL A 106 3.60 -27.00 16.93
C VAL A 106 4.50 -27.14 18.17
N THR A 107 4.71 -28.38 18.65
CA THR A 107 5.49 -28.64 19.87
C THR A 107 6.96 -28.97 19.61
N LYS A 108 7.39 -29.04 18.33
CA LYS A 108 8.74 -29.51 17.94
C LYS A 108 9.88 -28.74 18.59
N ASP A 109 9.75 -27.42 18.67
CA ASP A 109 10.79 -26.52 19.17
C ASP A 109 10.70 -26.27 20.67
N PHE A 110 9.68 -26.86 21.34
CA PHE A 110 9.48 -26.67 22.76
C PHE A 110 10.21 -27.70 23.60
N ASP A 111 11.05 -27.24 24.54
CA ASP A 111 11.69 -28.11 25.51
C ASP A 111 10.75 -28.37 26.70
N PHE A 112 10.14 -29.54 26.69
CA PHE A 112 9.26 -30.01 27.77
C PHE A 112 9.96 -30.13 29.14
N ASN A 113 11.30 -30.22 29.19
CA ASN A 113 12.02 -30.23 30.46
C ASN A 113 11.83 -28.91 31.25
N SER A 114 11.50 -27.82 30.59
CA SER A 114 11.14 -26.56 31.25
C SER A 114 9.89 -26.64 32.12
N CYS A 115 9.07 -27.69 31.94
CA CYS A 115 7.86 -27.98 32.69
C CYS A 115 8.11 -28.83 33.95
N LYS A 116 9.37 -29.16 34.27
CA LYS A 116 9.75 -29.98 35.42
C LYS A 116 9.14 -29.42 36.71
N ASP A 117 8.57 -30.33 37.55
CA ASP A 117 7.96 -30.05 38.86
C ASP A 117 6.83 -29.00 38.81
N LYS A 118 6.13 -28.89 37.68
CA LYS A 118 5.03 -27.90 37.48
C LYS A 118 3.69 -28.58 37.28
N GLU A 119 2.67 -27.96 37.82
CA GLU A 119 1.27 -28.29 37.59
C GLU A 119 0.71 -27.37 36.49
N LEU A 120 0.40 -27.96 35.32
CA LEU A 120 0.06 -27.23 34.12
C LEU A 120 -1.39 -27.35 33.72
N VAL A 121 -1.97 -26.27 33.21
CA VAL A 121 -3.23 -26.24 32.50
C VAL A 121 -2.96 -25.95 31.05
N ALA A 122 -3.53 -26.74 30.16
CA ALA A 122 -3.45 -26.52 28.73
C ALA A 122 -4.70 -25.80 28.22
N PHE A 123 -4.51 -24.78 27.40
CA PHE A 123 -5.56 -24.15 26.60
C PHE A 123 -5.29 -24.49 25.15
N VAL A 124 -6.26 -25.10 24.51
CA VAL A 124 -6.12 -25.64 23.15
C VAL A 124 -7.11 -24.94 22.23
N TYR A 125 -6.67 -24.50 21.09
CA TYR A 125 -7.53 -23.95 20.05
C TYR A 125 -7.21 -24.58 18.68
N GLY A 126 -8.26 -24.77 17.87
CA GLY A 126 -8.16 -25.42 16.57
C GLY A 126 -8.05 -26.95 16.61
N PHE A 127 -7.45 -27.52 17.63
CA PHE A 127 -7.29 -28.98 17.81
C PHE A 127 -8.47 -29.61 18.55
N ASP A 128 -8.64 -30.94 18.35
CA ASP A 128 -9.50 -31.73 19.22
C ASP A 128 -8.89 -31.84 20.63
N ILE A 129 -9.72 -31.55 21.64
CA ILE A 129 -9.26 -31.53 23.03
C ILE A 129 -8.77 -32.90 23.49
N THR A 130 -9.47 -33.96 23.10
CA THR A 130 -9.15 -35.33 23.54
C THR A 130 -7.79 -35.76 22.97
N GLY A 131 -7.57 -35.53 21.71
CA GLY A 131 -6.29 -35.80 21.03
C GLY A 131 -5.13 -34.96 21.57
N ALA A 132 -5.34 -33.67 21.73
CA ALA A 132 -4.34 -32.76 22.30
C ALA A 132 -3.99 -33.11 23.75
N LYS A 133 -4.96 -33.44 24.57
CA LYS A 133 -4.75 -33.87 25.96
C LYS A 133 -3.92 -35.15 26.04
N ALA A 134 -4.29 -36.20 25.30
CA ALA A 134 -3.54 -37.45 25.25
C ALA A 134 -2.12 -37.26 24.78
N PHE A 135 -1.89 -36.41 23.76
CA PHE A 135 -0.59 -36.05 23.27
C PHE A 135 0.27 -35.35 24.34
N LEU A 136 -0.28 -34.34 25.00
CA LEU A 136 0.42 -33.60 26.07
C LEU A 136 0.75 -34.47 27.26
N GLU A 137 -0.18 -35.32 27.70
CA GLU A 137 0.03 -36.29 28.80
C GLU A 137 1.18 -37.23 28.46
N LYS A 138 1.24 -37.73 27.23
CA LYS A 138 2.34 -38.58 26.77
C LYS A 138 3.71 -37.86 26.78
N LYS A 139 3.76 -36.60 26.32
CA LYS A 139 4.98 -35.79 26.34
C LYS A 139 5.43 -35.45 27.78
N LEU A 140 4.50 -35.05 28.63
CA LEU A 140 4.76 -34.69 30.03
C LEU A 140 5.10 -35.89 30.90
N ALA A 141 4.62 -37.12 30.59
CA ALA A 141 4.98 -38.32 31.29
C ALA A 141 6.47 -38.63 31.30
N SER A 142 7.20 -38.13 30.29
CA SER A 142 8.66 -38.25 30.23
C SER A 142 9.41 -37.22 31.09
N VAL A 143 8.69 -36.21 31.66
CA VAL A 143 9.26 -35.12 32.46
C VAL A 143 8.98 -35.33 33.95
N GLN A 144 10.02 -35.33 34.76
CA GLN A 144 9.93 -35.55 36.18
C GLN A 144 9.07 -34.45 36.86
N GLY A 145 8.04 -34.89 37.62
CA GLY A 145 7.19 -33.97 38.42
C GLY A 145 6.22 -33.13 37.62
N ALA A 146 6.20 -33.18 36.32
CA ALA A 146 5.25 -32.44 35.50
C ALA A 146 3.87 -33.11 35.49
N LYS A 147 2.79 -32.36 35.71
CA LYS A 147 1.41 -32.87 35.70
C LYS A 147 0.50 -31.96 34.91
N LEU A 148 -0.29 -32.54 33.99
CA LEU A 148 -1.39 -31.84 33.34
C LEU A 148 -2.65 -31.94 34.19
N ILE A 149 -3.09 -30.82 34.76
CA ILE A 149 -4.25 -30.79 35.67
C ILE A 149 -5.55 -30.59 34.88
N GLY A 150 -5.50 -29.83 33.81
CA GLY A 150 -6.67 -29.50 32.98
C GLY A 150 -6.30 -29.25 31.53
N CYS A 151 -7.27 -29.51 30.64
CA CYS A 151 -7.18 -29.17 29.24
C CYS A 151 -8.49 -28.52 28.82
N ASN A 152 -8.43 -27.26 28.45
CA ASN A 152 -9.59 -26.44 28.15
C ASN A 152 -9.53 -25.97 26.70
N LYS A 153 -10.71 -25.84 26.07
CA LYS A 153 -10.80 -25.20 24.75
C LYS A 153 -10.79 -23.69 24.92
N THR A 154 -10.00 -23.02 24.13
CA THR A 154 -10.02 -21.55 24.03
C THR A 154 -10.37 -21.12 22.61
N GLU A 155 -10.85 -19.89 22.46
CA GLU A 155 -11.15 -19.30 21.17
C GLU A 155 -9.95 -18.47 20.71
N PHE A 156 -9.64 -18.56 19.41
CA PHE A 156 -8.66 -17.71 18.76
C PHE A 156 -9.07 -16.22 18.91
N GLY A 157 -8.13 -15.36 19.22
CA GLY A 157 -8.38 -13.91 19.32
C GLY A 157 -8.62 -13.36 20.73
N LYS A 158 -8.92 -14.20 21.74
CA LYS A 158 -9.06 -13.70 23.14
C LYS A 158 -7.71 -13.55 23.86
N GLU A 159 -6.73 -14.37 23.49
CA GLU A 159 -5.43 -14.42 24.18
C GLU A 159 -4.22 -14.31 23.23
N ILE A 160 -4.46 -14.26 21.92
CA ILE A 160 -3.42 -14.27 20.89
C ILE A 160 -3.63 -13.08 19.97
N VAL A 161 -2.66 -12.19 19.94
CA VAL A 161 -2.58 -11.11 18.96
C VAL A 161 -2.26 -11.75 17.61
N GLU A 162 -3.10 -11.51 16.62
CA GLU A 162 -2.91 -11.96 15.25
C GLU A 162 -1.61 -11.37 14.70
N ASP A 163 -0.63 -12.23 14.45
CA ASP A 163 0.40 -11.91 13.48
C ASP A 163 -0.19 -12.20 12.09
N GLU A 164 -0.31 -11.17 11.26
CA GLU A 164 -0.89 -11.19 9.90
C GLU A 164 0.00 -11.97 8.89
N ILE A 165 0.34 -13.21 9.20
CA ILE A 165 1.16 -14.03 8.30
C ILE A 165 0.30 -14.58 7.14
N GLY A 166 -1.03 -14.55 7.27
CA GLY A 166 -1.94 -15.06 6.24
C GLY A 166 -2.14 -16.57 6.28
N LEU A 167 -1.92 -17.21 7.45
CA LEU A 167 -2.28 -18.60 7.67
C LEU A 167 -3.79 -18.75 7.81
N GLU A 168 -4.38 -19.66 7.01
CA GLU A 168 -5.81 -19.99 7.08
C GLU A 168 -6.12 -20.91 8.26
N ILE A 169 -5.13 -21.70 8.69
CA ILE A 169 -5.23 -22.69 9.77
C ILE A 169 -4.48 -22.15 10.97
N ASN A 170 -5.21 -21.66 11.94
CA ASN A 170 -4.68 -21.18 13.21
C ASN A 170 -4.98 -22.19 14.33
N GLU A 171 -4.01 -23.01 14.61
CA GLU A 171 -4.07 -24.05 15.64
C GLU A 171 -2.94 -23.83 16.64
N GLY A 172 -3.17 -24.14 17.92
CA GLY A 172 -2.13 -23.97 18.92
C GLY A 172 -2.51 -24.45 20.31
N ILE A 173 -1.48 -24.44 21.17
CA ILE A 173 -1.56 -24.82 22.57
C ILE A 173 -0.87 -23.76 23.42
N ILE A 174 -1.52 -23.40 24.52
CA ILE A 174 -0.93 -22.58 25.58
C ILE A 174 -0.83 -23.45 26.82
N LEU A 175 0.38 -23.55 27.40
CA LEU A 175 0.59 -24.17 28.69
C LEU A 175 0.83 -23.10 29.73
N GLU A 176 0.11 -23.19 30.84
CA GLU A 176 0.17 -22.21 31.91
C GLU A 176 0.12 -22.90 33.28
N THR A 177 0.83 -22.37 34.28
CA THR A 177 0.70 -22.77 35.67
C THR A 177 -0.45 -22.02 36.34
N LYS A 178 -1.05 -22.58 37.40
CA LYS A 178 -2.15 -21.96 38.13
C LYS A 178 -1.83 -20.58 38.73
N ASP A 179 -0.57 -20.37 39.06
CA ASP A 179 -0.05 -19.12 39.63
C ASP A 179 0.35 -18.10 38.58
N ASN A 180 0.14 -18.41 37.27
CA ASN A 180 0.55 -17.58 36.13
C ASN A 180 2.06 -17.27 36.10
N ALA A 181 2.87 -17.96 36.87
CA ALA A 181 4.32 -17.75 36.90
C ALA A 181 5.03 -18.32 35.65
N PHE A 182 4.42 -19.29 34.99
CA PHE A 182 4.94 -19.90 33.76
C PHE A 182 3.81 -19.95 32.73
N ARG A 183 4.06 -19.37 31.56
CA ARG A 183 3.17 -19.41 30.41
C ARG A 183 3.99 -19.58 29.14
N VAL A 184 3.64 -20.56 28.33
CA VAL A 184 4.26 -20.82 27.03
C VAL A 184 3.17 -20.97 25.99
N ARG A 185 3.37 -20.32 24.87
CA ARG A 185 2.53 -20.47 23.67
C ARG A 185 3.28 -21.29 22.63
N MET A 186 2.59 -22.22 22.05
CA MET A 186 3.04 -23.05 20.95
C MET A 186 1.99 -22.96 19.87
N THR A 187 2.18 -22.09 18.90
CA THR A 187 1.20 -21.79 17.86
C THR A 187 1.76 -22.10 16.49
N MET A 188 0.87 -22.50 15.58
CA MET A 188 1.23 -22.71 14.18
C MET A 188 1.84 -21.43 13.57
N THR A 189 1.28 -20.28 13.89
CA THR A 189 1.76 -18.97 13.46
C THR A 189 3.21 -18.72 13.89
N GLU A 190 3.57 -19.00 15.16
CA GLU A 190 4.95 -18.81 15.64
C GLU A 190 5.96 -19.77 14.97
N VAL A 191 5.56 -21.02 14.74
CA VAL A 191 6.40 -21.98 14.05
C VAL A 191 6.68 -21.54 12.61
N PHE A 192 5.63 -21.19 11.88
CA PHE A 192 5.79 -20.80 10.47
C PHE A 192 6.42 -19.42 10.31
N SER A 193 6.19 -18.48 11.20
CA SER A 193 6.92 -17.20 11.22
C SER A 193 8.43 -17.45 11.28
N ARG A 194 8.88 -18.23 12.25
CA ARG A 194 10.30 -18.59 12.40
C ARG A 194 10.88 -19.35 11.21
N LEU A 195 10.11 -20.27 10.64
CA LEU A 195 10.54 -21.04 9.47
C LEU A 195 10.67 -20.15 8.23
N LEU A 196 9.70 -19.27 8.02
CA LEU A 196 9.71 -18.31 6.91
C LEU A 196 10.85 -17.32 7.05
N ASP A 197 11.08 -16.77 8.24
CA ASP A 197 12.17 -15.82 8.47
C ASP A 197 13.53 -16.45 8.20
N LYS A 198 13.71 -17.69 8.58
CA LYS A 198 14.98 -18.41 8.42
C LYS A 198 15.22 -18.90 6.99
N ASN A 199 14.19 -19.37 6.29
CA ASN A 199 14.34 -20.13 5.05
C ASN A 199 13.59 -19.48 3.86
N ARG A 200 13.18 -18.22 3.97
CA ARG A 200 12.34 -17.54 2.96
C ARG A 200 12.95 -17.60 1.56
N ALA A 201 14.25 -17.33 1.45
CA ALA A 201 14.95 -17.33 0.16
C ALA A 201 14.97 -18.74 -0.45
N GLU A 202 15.36 -19.76 0.33
CA GLU A 202 15.41 -21.14 -0.13
C GLU A 202 14.03 -21.68 -0.53
N LEU A 203 12.99 -21.33 0.23
CA LEU A 203 11.61 -21.70 -0.08
C LEU A 203 11.11 -21.01 -1.36
N ALA A 204 11.45 -19.75 -1.55
CA ALA A 204 11.11 -19.02 -2.75
C ALA A 204 11.79 -19.63 -3.98
N ASP A 205 13.07 -19.93 -3.89
CA ASP A 205 13.84 -20.57 -4.98
C ASP A 205 13.31 -21.98 -5.31
N ALA A 206 12.98 -22.77 -4.28
CA ALA A 206 12.42 -24.11 -4.48
C ALA A 206 11.03 -24.09 -5.13
N LEU A 207 10.17 -23.14 -4.76
CA LEU A 207 8.79 -23.07 -5.26
C LEU A 207 8.68 -22.37 -6.61
N LEU A 208 9.53 -21.38 -6.87
CA LEU A 208 9.45 -20.54 -8.06
C LEU A 208 10.56 -20.83 -9.08
N GLY A 209 11.44 -21.79 -8.80
CA GLY A 209 12.48 -22.22 -9.71
C GLY A 209 13.59 -21.19 -9.95
N GLY A 210 13.98 -20.43 -8.92
CA GLY A 210 15.06 -19.44 -9.04
C GLY A 210 14.72 -18.33 -10.04
N ALA A 211 13.54 -17.74 -9.92
CA ALA A 211 13.15 -16.61 -10.77
C ALA A 211 14.02 -15.39 -10.41
N GLU A 212 15.15 -15.25 -11.10
CA GLU A 212 15.95 -14.02 -11.16
C GLU A 212 15.16 -12.83 -11.76
#